data_2189ab0c2e4586d83ff15597865bf5fa
#
_entry.id   2189ab0c2e4586d83ff15597865bf5fa
#
_cell.length_a   1.000
_cell.length_b   1.000
_cell.length_c   1.000
_cell.angle_alpha   90.00
_cell.angle_beta   90.00
_cell.angle_gamma   90.00
#
_symmetry.space_group_name_H-M   'P 1'
#
loop_
_entity.id
_entity.type
_entity.pdbx_description
1 polymer ?
#
loop_
_entity_poly.entity_id
_entity_poly.type
_entity_poly.pdbx_seq_one_letter_code
_entity_poly.pdbx_strand_id
1 'polypeptide(L)'
;MNINKFTQKSIEAVNNCEKIAYDYGNQEIDQEHFLYSLMTIEDSLIANLIEKMDINKDTFIKNIETLLSQKTKVSGNVNLYVSNDLNKVLVNAEDEAKRMGDAYVSVEHLMLAMIAAPNKAIKQLFKTYGITRGKFLSVLATVRGNQSVN
;
A
#
# COMPACT_ATOMS: atom_id res chain seq x y z
N MET A 1 5.23 -15.11 -2.64
CA MET A 1 5.97 -13.86 -2.27
C MET A 1 7.34 -14.23 -1.76
N ASN A 2 8.37 -13.60 -2.32
CA ASN A 2 9.74 -13.82 -1.86
C ASN A 2 10.20 -12.61 -1.03
N ILE A 3 10.09 -12.72 0.30
CA ILE A 3 10.38 -11.63 1.21
C ILE A 3 11.86 -11.21 1.18
N ASN A 4 12.76 -12.10 0.75
CA ASN A 4 14.18 -11.79 0.63
C ASN A 4 14.46 -10.71 -0.42
N LYS A 5 13.53 -10.51 -1.35
CA LYS A 5 13.62 -9.46 -2.36
C LYS A 5 13.00 -8.14 -1.93
N PHE A 6 12.40 -8.08 -0.75
CA PHE A 6 11.74 -6.87 -0.25
C PHE A 6 12.75 -5.96 0.46
N THR A 7 12.63 -4.66 0.25
CA THR A 7 13.41 -3.68 1.01
C THR A 7 12.95 -3.68 2.46
N GLN A 8 13.79 -3.13 3.36
CA GLN A 8 13.44 -3.00 4.78
C GLN A 8 12.14 -2.22 4.99
N LYS A 9 11.95 -1.14 4.24
CA LYS A 9 10.72 -0.34 4.33
C LYS A 9 9.49 -1.13 3.87
N SER A 10 9.63 -1.96 2.84
CA SER A 10 8.55 -2.83 2.37
C SER A 10 8.17 -3.85 3.44
N ILE A 11 9.16 -4.48 4.06
CA ILE A 11 8.94 -5.46 5.14
C ILE A 11 8.25 -4.77 6.32
N GLU A 12 8.71 -3.58 6.71
CA GLU A 12 8.09 -2.79 7.77
C GLU A 12 6.61 -2.52 7.47
N ALA A 13 6.31 -2.09 6.25
CA ALA A 13 4.94 -1.79 5.84
C ALA A 13 4.05 -3.03 5.91
N VAL A 14 4.55 -4.18 5.43
CA VAL A 14 3.81 -5.44 5.47
C VAL A 14 3.56 -5.88 6.91
N ASN A 15 4.60 -5.88 7.73
CA ASN A 15 4.50 -6.36 9.12
C ASN A 15 3.57 -5.48 9.97
N ASN A 16 3.53 -4.18 9.69
CA ASN A 16 2.66 -3.24 10.43
C ASN A 16 1.17 -3.52 10.21
N CYS A 17 0.81 -4.23 9.15
CA CYS A 17 -0.60 -4.53 8.85
C CYS A 17 -1.28 -5.34 9.94
N GLU A 18 -0.58 -6.25 10.61
CA GLU A 18 -1.15 -7.05 11.71
C GLU A 18 -1.60 -6.16 12.85
N LYS A 19 -0.75 -5.19 13.23
CA LYS A 19 -1.08 -4.25 14.30
C LYS A 19 -2.30 -3.40 13.93
N ILE A 20 -2.34 -2.93 12.69
CA ILE A 20 -3.47 -2.11 12.22
C ILE A 20 -4.76 -2.92 12.26
N ALA A 21 -4.75 -4.16 11.76
CA ALA A 21 -5.92 -5.02 11.78
C ALA A 21 -6.38 -5.30 13.21
N TYR A 22 -5.44 -5.56 14.10
CA TYR A 22 -5.72 -5.78 15.52
C TYR A 22 -6.37 -4.54 16.14
N ASP A 23 -5.80 -3.36 15.90
CA ASP A 23 -6.30 -2.10 16.47
C ASP A 23 -7.73 -1.79 16.02
N TYR A 24 -8.08 -2.16 14.79
CA TYR A 24 -9.42 -1.96 14.24
C TYR A 24 -10.37 -3.14 14.49
N GLY A 25 -9.88 -4.21 15.13
CA GLY A 25 -10.69 -5.38 15.43
C GLY A 25 -11.05 -6.21 14.20
N ASN A 26 -10.23 -6.20 13.17
CA ASN A 26 -10.47 -6.93 11.94
C ASN A 26 -9.68 -8.23 11.91
N GLN A 27 -10.32 -9.32 11.49
CA GLN A 27 -9.65 -10.60 11.31
C GLN A 27 -8.95 -10.70 9.98
N GLU A 28 -9.54 -10.14 8.92
CA GLU A 28 -8.96 -10.14 7.58
C GLU A 28 -8.08 -8.91 7.40
N ILE A 29 -6.83 -9.13 7.01
CA ILE A 29 -5.90 -8.07 6.63
C ILE A 29 -6.06 -7.85 5.13
N ASP A 30 -6.54 -6.67 4.75
CA ASP A 30 -6.86 -6.35 3.36
C ASP A 30 -6.04 -5.15 2.86
N GLN A 31 -6.29 -4.76 1.64
CA GLN A 31 -5.59 -3.65 1.00
C GLN A 31 -5.72 -2.34 1.76
N GLU A 32 -6.83 -2.09 2.44
CA GLU A 32 -7.03 -0.86 3.23
C GLU A 32 -6.03 -0.79 4.38
N HIS A 33 -5.76 -1.91 5.06
CA HIS A 33 -4.74 -1.98 6.11
C HIS A 33 -3.36 -1.69 5.53
N PHE A 34 -3.08 -2.25 4.37
CA PHE A 34 -1.77 -2.07 3.73
C PHE A 34 -1.58 -0.64 3.25
N LEU A 35 -2.59 -0.03 2.63
CA LEU A 35 -2.52 1.37 2.20
C LEU A 35 -2.34 2.29 3.41
N TYR A 36 -3.06 2.04 4.50
CA TYR A 36 -2.89 2.79 5.73
C TYR A 36 -1.45 2.69 6.26
N SER A 37 -0.91 1.48 6.25
CA SER A 37 0.49 1.24 6.65
C SER A 37 1.46 2.02 5.77
N LEU A 38 1.31 1.91 4.44
CA LEU A 38 2.18 2.62 3.49
C LEU A 38 2.16 4.13 3.71
N MET A 39 1.01 4.69 4.11
CA MET A 39 0.86 6.13 4.33
C MET A 39 1.39 6.60 5.67
N THR A 40 1.45 5.73 6.68
CA THR A 40 1.70 6.14 8.07
C THR A 40 3.01 5.65 8.68
N ILE A 41 3.76 4.79 7.99
CA ILE A 41 5.10 4.41 8.47
C ILE A 41 6.00 5.63 8.49
N GLU A 42 7.01 5.60 9.35
CA GLU A 42 7.99 6.69 9.47
C GLU A 42 8.68 6.93 8.12
N ASP A 43 8.85 8.20 7.75
CA ASP A 43 9.48 8.61 6.49
C ASP A 43 8.81 7.98 5.26
N SER A 44 7.48 7.98 5.24
CA SER A 44 6.72 7.36 4.17
C SER A 44 6.95 8.02 2.81
N LEU A 45 7.57 7.29 1.89
CA LEU A 45 7.68 7.72 0.50
C LEU A 45 6.29 7.87 -0.13
N ILE A 46 5.38 6.95 0.16
CA ILE A 46 4.05 6.97 -0.45
C ILE A 46 3.28 8.22 -0.02
N ALA A 47 3.33 8.59 1.27
CA ALA A 47 2.71 9.83 1.75
C ALA A 47 3.28 11.05 1.03
N ASN A 48 4.60 11.09 0.83
CA ASN A 48 5.27 12.16 0.09
C ASN A 48 4.79 12.23 -1.36
N LEU A 49 4.67 11.08 -2.03
CA LEU A 49 4.20 11.02 -3.42
C LEU A 49 2.74 11.45 -3.54
N ILE A 50 1.88 11.06 -2.59
CA ILE A 50 0.48 11.48 -2.55
C ILE A 50 0.40 13.01 -2.46
N GLU A 51 1.21 13.64 -1.61
CA GLU A 51 1.26 15.11 -1.51
C GLU A 51 1.73 15.75 -2.83
N LYS A 52 2.69 15.12 -3.51
CA LYS A 52 3.16 15.61 -4.83
C LYS A 52 2.10 15.49 -5.93
N MET A 53 1.07 14.69 -5.70
CA MET A 53 -0.09 14.59 -6.59
C MET A 53 -1.16 15.64 -6.26
N ASP A 54 -0.83 16.62 -5.41
CA ASP A 54 -1.74 17.66 -4.92
C ASP A 54 -2.93 17.09 -4.12
N ILE A 55 -2.70 16.01 -3.42
CA ILE A 55 -3.68 15.40 -2.53
C ILE A 55 -3.26 15.71 -1.09
N ASN A 56 -4.18 16.25 -0.30
CA ASN A 56 -3.93 16.45 1.12
C ASN A 56 -3.78 15.10 1.81
N LYS A 57 -2.59 14.81 2.32
CA LYS A 57 -2.29 13.50 2.88
C LYS A 57 -3.15 13.19 4.11
N ASP A 58 -3.42 14.19 4.96
CA ASP A 58 -4.21 13.98 6.18
C ASP A 58 -5.66 13.64 5.86
N THR A 59 -6.25 14.30 4.87
CA THR A 59 -7.59 13.99 4.39
C THR A 59 -7.64 12.58 3.79
N PHE A 60 -6.62 12.24 3.01
CA PHE A 60 -6.53 10.91 2.39
C PHE A 60 -6.44 9.82 3.46
N ILE A 61 -5.60 10.02 4.46
CA ILE A 61 -5.45 9.07 5.60
C ILE A 61 -6.77 8.94 6.35
N LYS A 62 -7.48 10.05 6.60
CA LYS A 62 -8.79 10.01 7.28
C LYS A 62 -9.81 9.19 6.51
N ASN A 63 -9.80 9.29 5.19
CA ASN A 63 -10.71 8.48 4.36
C ASN A 63 -10.37 6.99 4.44
N ILE A 64 -9.09 6.65 4.52
CA ILE A 64 -8.69 5.25 4.75
C ILE A 64 -9.16 4.78 6.13
N GLU A 65 -9.00 5.61 7.15
CA GLU A 65 -9.48 5.29 8.50
C GLU A 65 -10.99 5.04 8.52
N THR A 66 -11.74 5.83 7.76
CA THR A 66 -13.19 5.61 7.61
C THR A 66 -13.48 4.24 7.00
N LEU A 67 -12.75 3.87 5.94
CA LEU A 67 -12.89 2.54 5.33
C LEU A 67 -12.58 1.42 6.32
N LEU A 68 -11.53 1.58 7.11
CA LEU A 68 -11.14 0.59 8.11
C LEU A 68 -12.22 0.45 9.20
N SER A 69 -12.79 1.57 9.65
CA SER A 69 -13.82 1.56 10.69
C SER A 69 -15.12 0.92 10.24
N GLN A 70 -15.35 0.82 8.93
CA GLN A 70 -16.54 0.20 8.34
C GLN A 70 -16.40 -1.32 8.17
N LYS A 71 -15.21 -1.87 8.37
CA LYS A 71 -14.98 -3.31 8.22
C LYS A 71 -15.59 -4.09 9.38
N THR A 72 -15.90 -5.36 9.12
CA THR A 72 -16.45 -6.27 10.13
C THR A 72 -15.46 -6.43 11.28
N LYS A 73 -15.95 -6.20 12.50
CA LYS A 73 -15.16 -6.37 13.71
C LYS A 73 -15.42 -7.73 14.33
N VAL A 74 -14.36 -8.33 14.86
CA VAL A 74 -14.44 -9.60 15.58
C VAL A 74 -13.90 -9.41 17.00
N SER A 75 -14.30 -10.30 17.92
CA SER A 75 -13.83 -10.25 19.30
C SER A 75 -13.26 -11.61 19.71
N GLY A 76 -12.44 -11.58 20.76
CA GLY A 76 -11.79 -12.78 21.27
C GLY A 76 -10.49 -13.09 20.55
N ASN A 77 -9.99 -14.30 20.75
CA ASN A 77 -8.76 -14.77 20.13
C ASN A 77 -9.07 -15.29 18.73
N VAL A 78 -8.73 -14.50 17.72
CA VAL A 78 -8.94 -14.86 16.32
C VAL A 78 -7.59 -14.91 15.60
N ASN A 79 -7.49 -15.82 14.64
CA ASN A 79 -6.32 -15.87 13.78
C ASN A 79 -6.48 -14.88 12.64
N LEU A 80 -5.54 -13.96 12.53
CA LEU A 80 -5.52 -13.00 11.43
C LEU A 80 -5.12 -13.73 10.14
N TYR A 81 -5.70 -13.32 9.03
CA TYR A 81 -5.32 -13.85 7.72
C TYR A 81 -5.31 -12.74 6.68
N VAL A 82 -4.50 -12.94 5.64
CA VAL A 82 -4.35 -11.99 4.54
C VAL A 82 -5.42 -12.30 3.49
N SER A 83 -6.11 -11.25 3.01
CA SER A 83 -7.10 -11.40 1.95
C SER A 83 -6.44 -11.85 0.64
N ASN A 84 -7.24 -12.46 -0.25
CA ASN A 84 -6.77 -12.80 -1.59
C ASN A 84 -6.34 -11.56 -2.37
N ASP A 85 -7.08 -10.45 -2.20
CA ASP A 85 -6.78 -9.20 -2.90
C ASP A 85 -5.45 -8.59 -2.43
N LEU A 86 -5.15 -8.63 -1.13
CA LEU A 86 -3.87 -8.17 -0.64
C LEU A 86 -2.74 -9.11 -1.07
N ASN A 87 -2.98 -10.43 -1.02
CA ASN A 87 -1.96 -11.38 -1.46
C ASN A 87 -1.57 -11.16 -2.91
N LYS A 88 -2.52 -10.85 -3.79
CA LYS A 88 -2.24 -10.50 -5.19
C LYS A 88 -1.27 -9.32 -5.30
N VAL A 89 -1.48 -8.29 -4.51
CA VAL A 89 -0.60 -7.11 -4.50
C VAL A 89 0.82 -7.51 -4.11
N LEU A 90 0.95 -8.29 -3.04
CA LEU A 90 2.26 -8.72 -2.53
C LEU A 90 3.01 -9.58 -3.56
N VAL A 91 2.30 -10.48 -4.24
CA VAL A 91 2.90 -11.33 -5.26
C VAL A 91 3.25 -10.54 -6.53
N ASN A 92 2.35 -9.67 -6.99
CA ASN A 92 2.52 -8.95 -8.25
C ASN A 92 3.52 -7.79 -8.15
N ALA A 93 3.88 -7.37 -6.95
CA ALA A 93 4.87 -6.31 -6.75
C ALA A 93 6.25 -6.68 -7.33
N GLU A 94 6.60 -7.96 -7.38
CA GLU A 94 7.85 -8.40 -8.02
C GLU A 94 7.85 -8.10 -9.52
N ASP A 95 6.71 -8.27 -10.18
CA ASP A 95 6.59 -7.94 -11.61
C ASP A 95 6.73 -6.44 -11.84
N GLU A 96 6.20 -5.62 -10.93
CA GLU A 96 6.36 -4.17 -11.02
C GLU A 96 7.83 -3.78 -10.88
N ALA A 97 8.56 -4.39 -9.96
CA ALA A 97 9.99 -4.16 -9.78
C ALA A 97 10.77 -4.53 -11.06
N LYS A 98 10.46 -5.68 -11.63
CA LYS A 98 11.11 -6.14 -12.87
C LYS A 98 10.87 -5.19 -14.03
N ARG A 99 9.65 -4.68 -14.19
CA ARG A 99 9.31 -3.71 -15.25
C ARG A 99 10.12 -2.43 -15.13
N MET A 100 10.48 -2.04 -13.90
CA MET A 100 11.28 -0.84 -13.65
C MET A 100 12.78 -1.11 -13.64
N GLY A 101 13.20 -2.36 -13.87
CA GLY A 101 14.60 -2.74 -13.84
C GLY A 101 15.21 -2.76 -12.43
N ASP A 102 14.38 -2.93 -11.42
CA ASP A 102 14.81 -2.93 -10.03
C ASP A 102 15.04 -4.35 -9.52
N ALA A 103 16.08 -4.54 -8.71
CA ALA A 103 16.41 -5.84 -8.15
C ALA A 103 15.57 -6.19 -6.92
N TYR A 104 15.07 -5.16 -6.22
CA TYR A 104 14.31 -5.33 -4.97
C TYR A 104 12.94 -4.71 -5.07
N VAL A 105 11.99 -5.28 -4.31
CA VAL A 105 10.64 -4.76 -4.20
C VAL A 105 10.61 -3.69 -3.11
N SER A 106 10.34 -2.46 -3.51
CA SER A 106 10.20 -1.34 -2.60
C SER A 106 8.72 -0.92 -2.51
N VAL A 107 8.44 0.04 -1.62
CA VAL A 107 7.06 0.47 -1.35
C VAL A 107 6.35 1.00 -2.60
N GLU A 108 7.08 1.63 -3.53
CA GLU A 108 6.47 2.14 -4.77
C GLU A 108 6.00 1.01 -5.68
N HIS A 109 6.70 -0.14 -5.71
CA HIS A 109 6.25 -1.30 -6.47
C HIS A 109 4.97 -1.89 -5.87
N LEU A 110 4.88 -1.91 -4.55
CA LEU A 110 3.69 -2.37 -3.84
C LEU A 110 2.50 -1.46 -4.12
N MET A 111 2.73 -0.14 -4.12
CA MET A 111 1.67 0.82 -4.48
C MET A 111 1.22 0.65 -5.93
N LEU A 112 2.15 0.47 -6.87
CA LEU A 112 1.84 0.22 -8.28
C LEU A 112 1.02 -1.06 -8.44
N ALA A 113 1.36 -2.12 -7.72
CA ALA A 113 0.60 -3.37 -7.76
C ALA A 113 -0.82 -3.17 -7.22
N MET A 114 -1.00 -2.33 -6.20
CA MET A 114 -2.33 -1.99 -5.67
C MET A 114 -3.14 -1.16 -6.67
N ILE A 115 -2.52 -0.20 -7.33
CA ILE A 115 -3.17 0.60 -8.38
C ILE A 115 -3.64 -0.32 -9.52
N ALA A 116 -2.85 -1.34 -9.85
CA ALA A 116 -3.16 -2.26 -10.95
C ALA A 116 -4.32 -3.21 -10.61
N ALA A 117 -4.46 -3.61 -9.34
CA ALA A 117 -5.45 -4.59 -8.92
C ALA A 117 -6.09 -4.19 -7.57
N PRO A 118 -6.80 -3.05 -7.52
CA PRO A 118 -7.42 -2.61 -6.29
C PRO A 118 -8.68 -3.42 -5.97
N ASN A 119 -8.95 -3.63 -4.69
CA ASN A 119 -10.26 -4.14 -4.30
C ASN A 119 -11.31 -3.04 -4.51
N LYS A 120 -12.59 -3.36 -4.31
CA LYS A 120 -13.69 -2.45 -4.62
C LYS A 120 -13.56 -1.10 -3.91
N ALA A 121 -13.29 -1.12 -2.61
CA ALA A 121 -13.20 0.12 -1.81
C ALA A 121 -11.98 0.95 -2.20
N ILE A 122 -10.84 0.32 -2.40
CA ILE A 122 -9.61 1.00 -2.81
C ILE A 122 -9.74 1.56 -4.23
N LYS A 123 -10.40 0.82 -5.13
CA LYS A 123 -10.68 1.30 -6.49
C LYS A 123 -11.48 2.61 -6.45
N GLN A 124 -12.51 2.65 -5.61
CA GLN A 124 -13.33 3.84 -5.47
C GLN A 124 -12.53 5.00 -4.85
N LEU A 125 -11.71 4.70 -3.85
CA LEU A 125 -10.84 5.70 -3.21
C LEU A 125 -9.88 6.30 -4.23
N PHE A 126 -9.19 5.47 -5.00
CA PHE A 126 -8.26 5.94 -6.03
C PHE A 126 -8.98 6.79 -7.09
N LYS A 127 -10.16 6.36 -7.49
CA LYS A 127 -10.96 7.11 -8.46
C LYS A 127 -11.33 8.50 -7.93
N THR A 128 -11.77 8.57 -6.68
CA THR A 128 -12.16 9.83 -6.02
C THR A 128 -11.00 10.83 -6.01
N TYR A 129 -9.79 10.36 -5.78
CA TYR A 129 -8.61 11.22 -5.70
C TYR A 129 -7.82 11.34 -7.01
N GLY A 130 -8.27 10.67 -8.06
CA GLY A 130 -7.60 10.69 -9.35
C GLY A 130 -6.24 10.00 -9.34
N ILE A 131 -6.06 8.99 -8.49
CA ILE A 131 -4.82 8.23 -8.43
C ILE A 131 -4.83 7.19 -9.53
N THR A 132 -3.95 7.38 -10.51
CA THR A 132 -3.75 6.47 -11.64
C THR A 132 -2.30 6.06 -11.72
N ARG A 133 -2.02 4.99 -12.46
CA ARG A 133 -0.66 4.54 -12.71
C ARG A 133 0.20 5.65 -13.32
N GLY A 134 -0.34 6.34 -14.34
CA GLY A 134 0.38 7.41 -15.03
C GLY A 134 0.75 8.56 -14.12
N LYS A 135 -0.20 9.03 -13.31
CA LYS A 135 0.06 10.12 -12.36
C LYS A 135 1.06 9.70 -11.29
N PHE A 136 0.92 8.49 -10.76
CA PHE A 136 1.85 7.99 -9.75
C PHE A 136 3.27 7.89 -10.31
N LEU A 137 3.42 7.32 -11.50
CA LEU A 137 4.73 7.21 -12.16
C LEU A 137 5.34 8.57 -12.44
N SER A 138 4.53 9.57 -12.81
CA SER A 138 5.02 10.93 -13.04
C SER A 138 5.64 11.55 -11.79
N VAL A 139 4.98 11.45 -10.64
CA VAL A 139 5.54 12.01 -9.39
C VAL A 139 6.70 11.16 -8.88
N LEU A 140 6.64 9.84 -9.05
CA LEU A 140 7.75 8.96 -8.68
C LEU A 140 9.02 9.33 -9.44
N ALA A 141 8.92 9.63 -10.73
CA ALA A 141 10.05 10.02 -11.54
C ALA A 141 10.73 11.29 -11.02
N THR A 142 9.99 12.23 -10.44
CA THR A 142 10.56 13.45 -9.87
C THR A 142 11.43 13.18 -8.64
N VAL A 143 11.19 12.07 -7.96
CA VAL A 143 11.93 11.68 -6.75
C VAL A 143 13.06 10.72 -7.06
N ARG A 144 12.81 9.72 -7.91
CA ARG A 144 13.80 8.68 -8.26
C ARG A 144 14.80 9.11 -9.31
N GLY A 145 14.35 9.93 -10.24
CA GLY A 145 15.15 10.19 -11.44
C GLY A 145 15.43 8.89 -12.18
N ASN A 146 16.71 8.61 -12.47
CA ASN A 146 17.13 7.40 -13.19
C ASN A 146 17.68 6.31 -12.26
N GLN A 147 17.48 6.44 -10.96
CA GLN A 147 18.01 5.47 -9.99
C GLN A 147 17.16 4.20 -9.96
N SER A 148 17.84 3.06 -9.82
CA SER A 148 17.20 1.76 -9.64
C SER A 148 17.31 1.32 -8.18
N VAL A 149 16.38 0.47 -7.72
CA VAL A 149 16.42 -0.14 -6.38
C VAL A 149 17.23 -1.42 -6.47
N ASN A 150 18.50 -1.30 -6.12
CA ASN A 150 19.47 -2.39 -6.21
C ASN A 150 20.08 -2.74 -4.88
#